data_d6de55396c4c253626ff2d8b7139dac2
#
_entry.id   d6de55396c4c253626ff2d8b7139dac2
#
_cell.length_a   1.000
_cell.length_b   1.000
_cell.length_c   1.000
_cell.angle_alpha   90.00
_cell.angle_beta   90.00
_cell.angle_gamma   90.00
#
_symmetry.space_group_name_H-M   'P 1'
#
loop_
_entity.id
_entity.type
_entity.pdbx_description
1 polymer ?
#
loop_
_entity_poly.entity_id
_entity_poly.type
_entity_poly.pdbx_seq_one_letter_code
_entity_poly.pdbx_strand_id
1 'polypeptide(L)'
;MEKAINFKSGRYKLFGVLHIPDKGEKPYPVVIMFHGFTGHKAETHFLFTKIARYLTSKNIAALRFDFMGSGDSEGKFENMTLFTEIQDGKNAIKYIMNDKTFDERRIGIIGLSMGAITASYVATDYKTRALVLWSPLAYPELINKRILTRALVKKLKTQGKIYPPGMGHYLGKGFFESIKHIKPLEMTELYSGNALIIHTKDDSTVPIDHAFSYFEKLHNRAIMPRFVIIAEGGHTFTTEYSEKTVIEKTSDFLQETLL
;
A
#
# COMPACT_ATOMS: atom_id res chain seq x y z
N MET A 1 -14.88 0.76 -16.89
CA MET A 1 -13.93 0.07 -17.81
C MET A 1 -12.68 -0.37 -17.05
N GLU A 2 -12.19 -1.61 -17.28
CA GLU A 2 -10.90 -2.10 -16.73
C GLU A 2 -9.89 -2.22 -17.87
N LYS A 3 -8.70 -1.64 -17.68
CA LYS A 3 -7.64 -1.60 -18.69
C LYS A 3 -6.33 -2.12 -18.10
N ALA A 4 -5.76 -3.17 -18.68
CA ALA A 4 -4.40 -3.59 -18.38
C ALA A 4 -3.42 -2.49 -18.82
N ILE A 5 -2.49 -2.14 -17.94
CA ILE A 5 -1.47 -1.10 -18.21
C ILE A 5 -0.10 -1.58 -17.78
N ASN A 6 0.91 -0.91 -18.27
CA ASN A 6 2.26 -0.99 -17.72
C ASN A 6 2.91 0.40 -17.71
N PHE A 7 3.86 0.59 -16.81
CA PHE A 7 4.69 1.78 -16.75
C PHE A 7 6.12 1.42 -16.32
N LYS A 8 7.07 2.32 -16.59
CA LYS A 8 8.47 2.08 -16.24
C LYS A 8 8.78 2.51 -14.81
N SER A 9 9.53 1.66 -14.10
CA SER A 9 10.22 2.00 -12.86
C SER A 9 11.70 1.61 -12.98
N GLY A 10 12.56 2.59 -13.18
CA GLY A 10 13.94 2.36 -13.57
C GLY A 10 14.03 1.57 -14.89
N ARG A 11 14.69 0.41 -14.85
CA ARG A 11 14.83 -0.47 -16.02
C ARG A 11 13.66 -1.48 -16.18
N TYR A 12 12.78 -1.58 -15.20
CA TYR A 12 11.72 -2.58 -15.16
C TYR A 12 10.38 -2.01 -15.64
N LYS A 13 9.55 -2.87 -16.25
CA LYS A 13 8.14 -2.62 -16.49
C LYS A 13 7.33 -3.15 -15.31
N LEU A 14 6.48 -2.32 -14.76
CA LEU A 14 5.51 -2.70 -13.75
C LEU A 14 4.14 -2.83 -14.41
N PHE A 15 3.42 -3.90 -14.06
CA PHE A 15 2.12 -4.23 -14.63
C PHE A 15 1.00 -3.94 -13.64
N GLY A 16 -0.09 -3.40 -14.15
CA GLY A 16 -1.24 -3.03 -13.35
C GLY A 16 -2.55 -3.08 -14.10
N VAL A 17 -3.62 -2.78 -13.38
CA VAL A 17 -4.96 -2.59 -13.92
C VAL A 17 -5.46 -1.22 -13.51
N LEU A 18 -5.83 -0.44 -14.51
CA LEU A 18 -6.46 0.86 -14.34
C LEU A 18 -7.98 0.68 -14.48
N HIS A 19 -8.70 1.05 -13.44
CA HIS A 19 -10.15 1.07 -13.39
C HIS A 19 -10.62 2.50 -13.64
N ILE A 20 -11.39 2.71 -14.69
CA ILE A 20 -11.90 4.02 -15.10
C ILE A 20 -13.42 4.00 -15.00
N PRO A 21 -14.05 5.00 -14.37
CA PRO A 21 -15.50 5.13 -14.35
C PRO A 21 -16.09 5.15 -15.77
N ASP A 22 -17.26 4.53 -15.94
CA ASP A 22 -17.99 4.57 -17.21
C ASP A 22 -18.85 5.83 -17.35
N LYS A 23 -19.09 6.52 -16.24
CA LYS A 23 -19.89 7.75 -16.13
C LYS A 23 -19.12 8.81 -15.34
N GLY A 24 -19.62 10.04 -15.36
CA GLY A 24 -19.02 11.17 -14.66
C GLY A 24 -18.17 12.05 -15.58
N GLU A 25 -17.74 13.19 -15.07
CA GLU A 25 -16.99 14.19 -15.82
C GLU A 25 -15.48 14.05 -15.56
N LYS A 26 -14.70 14.13 -16.63
CA LYS A 26 -13.23 14.21 -16.56
C LYS A 26 -12.78 15.63 -16.19
N PRO A 27 -11.61 15.77 -15.56
CA PRO A 27 -10.71 14.71 -15.11
C PRO A 27 -11.23 14.01 -13.84
N TYR A 28 -11.08 12.68 -13.76
CA TYR A 28 -11.52 11.90 -12.61
C TYR A 28 -10.57 12.02 -11.42
N PRO A 29 -11.07 12.03 -10.18
CA PRO A 29 -10.24 11.69 -9.02
C PRO A 29 -9.74 10.25 -9.15
N VAL A 30 -8.57 9.95 -8.59
CA VAL A 30 -7.95 8.64 -8.74
C VAL A 30 -7.28 8.17 -7.46
N VAL A 31 -7.38 6.87 -7.19
CA VAL A 31 -6.75 6.20 -6.05
C VAL A 31 -5.69 5.21 -6.55
N ILE A 32 -4.48 5.29 -5.98
CA ILE A 32 -3.39 4.35 -6.26
C ILE A 32 -3.26 3.40 -5.07
N MET A 33 -3.12 2.09 -5.33
CA MET A 33 -3.11 1.05 -4.31
C MET A 33 -1.76 0.35 -4.23
N PHE A 34 -1.23 0.23 -3.01
CA PHE A 34 0.06 -0.40 -2.70
C PHE A 34 -0.18 -1.66 -1.85
N HIS A 35 0.14 -2.81 -2.45
CA HIS A 35 -0.07 -4.12 -1.83
C HIS A 35 0.93 -4.42 -0.69
N GLY A 36 0.59 -5.41 0.13
CA GLY A 36 1.43 -5.86 1.24
C GLY A 36 2.64 -6.69 0.83
N PHE A 37 3.45 -7.05 1.82
CA PHE A 37 4.62 -7.91 1.64
C PHE A 37 4.23 -9.27 1.04
N THR A 38 4.92 -9.70 -0.01
CA THR A 38 4.60 -10.90 -0.82
C THR A 38 3.23 -10.88 -1.52
N GLY A 39 2.55 -9.74 -1.49
CA GLY A 39 1.27 -9.54 -2.16
C GLY A 39 1.41 -9.28 -3.67
N HIS A 40 0.28 -8.93 -4.27
CA HIS A 40 0.18 -8.54 -5.67
C HIS A 40 -1.02 -7.59 -5.88
N LYS A 41 -1.17 -7.04 -7.07
CA LYS A 41 -2.19 -6.03 -7.44
C LYS A 41 -3.65 -6.38 -7.14
N ALA A 42 -3.99 -7.66 -6.93
CA ALA A 42 -5.37 -8.04 -6.57
C ALA A 42 -5.56 -8.16 -5.06
N GLU A 43 -4.49 -8.41 -4.32
CA GLU A 43 -4.44 -8.75 -2.90
C GLU A 43 -5.21 -10.03 -2.55
N THR A 44 -5.12 -10.46 -1.31
CA THR A 44 -5.78 -11.64 -0.77
C THR A 44 -7.29 -11.54 -1.03
N HIS A 45 -7.94 -12.64 -1.39
CA HIS A 45 -9.38 -12.73 -1.74
C HIS A 45 -9.89 -11.61 -2.66
N PHE A 46 -9.00 -11.09 -3.54
CA PHE A 46 -9.28 -10.03 -4.51
C PHE A 46 -9.69 -8.68 -3.89
N LEU A 47 -9.24 -8.39 -2.68
CA LEU A 47 -9.66 -7.21 -1.92
C LEU A 47 -9.41 -5.90 -2.69
N PHE A 48 -8.22 -5.74 -3.31
CA PHE A 48 -7.93 -4.56 -4.14
C PHE A 48 -8.75 -4.51 -5.43
N THR A 49 -9.11 -5.65 -5.99
CA THR A 49 -10.00 -5.69 -7.15
C THR A 49 -11.42 -5.25 -6.78
N LYS A 50 -11.91 -5.71 -5.63
CA LYS A 50 -13.26 -5.38 -5.14
C LYS A 50 -13.39 -3.90 -4.82
N ILE A 51 -12.46 -3.33 -4.05
CA ILE A 51 -12.49 -1.88 -3.75
C ILE A 51 -12.32 -1.02 -5.01
N ALA A 52 -11.45 -1.41 -5.96
CA ALA A 52 -11.28 -0.67 -7.21
C ALA A 52 -12.57 -0.60 -8.03
N ARG A 53 -13.30 -1.72 -8.13
CA ARG A 53 -14.62 -1.78 -8.77
C ARG A 53 -15.66 -0.96 -8.03
N TYR A 54 -15.63 -1.00 -6.71
CA TYR A 54 -16.56 -0.22 -5.88
C TYR A 54 -16.31 1.28 -6.06
N LEU A 55 -15.05 1.73 -6.04
CA LEU A 55 -14.69 3.14 -6.25
C LEU A 55 -15.09 3.65 -7.65
N THR A 56 -14.90 2.82 -8.69
CA THR A 56 -15.32 3.22 -10.04
C THR A 56 -16.84 3.38 -10.17
N SER A 57 -17.63 2.61 -9.43
CA SER A 57 -19.08 2.82 -9.35
C SER A 57 -19.47 4.14 -8.66
N LYS A 58 -18.53 4.75 -7.94
CA LYS A 58 -18.65 6.06 -7.27
C LYS A 58 -17.92 7.19 -7.99
N ASN A 59 -17.60 7.02 -9.26
CA ASN A 59 -16.89 7.99 -10.11
C ASN A 59 -15.44 8.32 -9.65
N ILE A 60 -14.80 7.42 -8.91
CA ILE A 60 -13.40 7.51 -8.54
C ILE A 60 -12.62 6.44 -9.30
N ALA A 61 -11.64 6.85 -10.11
CA ALA A 61 -10.76 5.92 -10.80
C ALA A 61 -9.80 5.22 -9.82
N ALA A 62 -9.27 4.06 -10.19
CA ALA A 62 -8.34 3.35 -9.35
C ALA A 62 -7.22 2.67 -10.15
N LEU A 63 -5.99 2.77 -9.67
CA LEU A 63 -4.83 2.04 -10.17
C LEU A 63 -4.36 1.05 -9.11
N ARG A 64 -4.34 -0.23 -9.46
CA ARG A 64 -3.68 -1.29 -8.70
C ARG A 64 -2.58 -1.90 -9.57
N PHE A 65 -1.39 -2.08 -9.04
CA PHE A 65 -0.25 -2.60 -9.79
C PHE A 65 0.64 -3.49 -8.91
N ASP A 66 1.48 -4.29 -9.54
CA ASP A 66 2.47 -5.11 -8.86
C ASP A 66 3.79 -4.33 -8.73
N PHE A 67 4.36 -4.29 -7.53
CA PHE A 67 5.73 -3.78 -7.33
C PHE A 67 6.76 -4.63 -8.07
N MET A 68 7.95 -4.10 -8.28
CA MET A 68 9.07 -4.80 -8.92
C MET A 68 9.33 -6.16 -8.28
N GLY A 69 9.31 -7.20 -9.12
CA GLY A 69 9.51 -8.59 -8.71
C GLY A 69 8.30 -9.26 -8.06
N SER A 70 7.14 -8.60 -7.99
CA SER A 70 5.88 -9.16 -7.52
C SER A 70 4.92 -9.38 -8.69
N GLY A 71 4.01 -10.35 -8.55
CA GLY A 71 2.96 -10.64 -9.54
C GLY A 71 3.50 -10.78 -10.96
N ASP A 72 2.99 -9.96 -11.87
CA ASP A 72 3.37 -9.95 -13.30
C ASP A 72 4.49 -8.94 -13.61
N SER A 73 4.90 -8.10 -12.64
CA SER A 73 5.93 -7.08 -12.85
C SER A 73 7.32 -7.67 -13.02
N GLU A 74 8.11 -7.03 -13.89
CA GLU A 74 9.48 -7.45 -14.15
C GLU A 74 10.36 -7.34 -12.90
N GLY A 75 11.48 -8.05 -12.92
CA GLY A 75 12.44 -8.10 -11.82
C GLY A 75 12.37 -9.43 -11.08
N LYS A 76 13.14 -9.51 -10.00
CA LYS A 76 13.13 -10.67 -9.10
C LYS A 76 12.82 -10.18 -7.71
N PHE A 77 11.92 -10.88 -6.99
CA PHE A 77 11.53 -10.53 -5.63
C PHE A 77 12.73 -10.43 -4.68
N GLU A 78 13.79 -11.23 -4.89
CA GLU A 78 15.03 -11.15 -4.09
C GLU A 78 15.76 -9.80 -4.19
N ASN A 79 15.45 -8.98 -5.19
CA ASN A 79 16.01 -7.63 -5.37
C ASN A 79 15.11 -6.52 -4.82
N MET A 80 13.91 -6.88 -4.34
CA MET A 80 12.98 -5.94 -3.71
C MET A 80 13.60 -5.38 -2.43
N THR A 81 13.38 -4.10 -2.21
CA THR A 81 13.70 -3.35 -0.99
C THR A 81 12.58 -2.35 -0.71
N LEU A 82 12.47 -1.85 0.50
CA LEU A 82 11.52 -0.78 0.79
C LEU A 82 11.81 0.49 -0.03
N PHE A 83 13.07 0.74 -0.39
CA PHE A 83 13.43 1.85 -1.29
C PHE A 83 12.91 1.63 -2.70
N THR A 84 12.99 0.40 -3.24
CA THR A 84 12.46 0.11 -4.58
C THR A 84 10.94 0.22 -4.61
N GLU A 85 10.22 -0.25 -3.59
CA GLU A 85 8.77 -0.10 -3.51
C GLU A 85 8.34 1.36 -3.40
N ILE A 86 9.02 2.18 -2.61
CA ILE A 86 8.77 3.62 -2.53
C ILE A 86 9.02 4.27 -3.90
N GLN A 87 10.09 3.89 -4.61
CA GLN A 87 10.36 4.41 -5.94
C GLN A 87 9.31 3.97 -6.97
N ASP A 88 8.86 2.72 -6.91
CA ASP A 88 7.77 2.20 -7.75
C ASP A 88 6.47 2.98 -7.51
N GLY A 89 6.14 3.24 -6.24
CA GLY A 89 5.00 4.08 -5.86
C GLY A 89 5.10 5.51 -6.42
N LYS A 90 6.31 6.12 -6.36
CA LYS A 90 6.56 7.44 -6.96
C LYS A 90 6.41 7.42 -8.50
N ASN A 91 6.77 6.33 -9.14
CA ASN A 91 6.61 6.20 -10.59
C ASN A 91 5.14 5.92 -10.98
N ALA A 92 4.39 5.21 -10.14
CA ALA A 92 2.95 5.04 -10.33
C ALA A 92 2.18 6.37 -10.25
N ILE A 93 2.50 7.23 -9.27
CA ILE A 93 1.85 8.54 -9.18
C ILE A 93 2.22 9.45 -10.37
N LYS A 94 3.49 9.43 -10.81
CA LYS A 94 3.92 10.16 -12.02
C LYS A 94 3.21 9.66 -13.27
N TYR A 95 3.00 8.34 -13.40
CA TYR A 95 2.24 7.76 -14.51
C TYR A 95 0.81 8.33 -14.55
N ILE A 96 0.14 8.41 -13.39
CA ILE A 96 -1.20 9.00 -13.28
C ILE A 96 -1.18 10.50 -13.58
N MET A 97 -0.26 11.28 -13.04
CA MET A 97 -0.19 12.73 -13.25
C MET A 97 0.07 13.13 -14.71
N ASN A 98 0.70 12.26 -15.49
CA ASN A 98 0.94 12.48 -16.91
C ASN A 98 -0.29 12.21 -17.80
N ASP A 99 -1.36 11.63 -17.29
CA ASP A 99 -2.60 11.33 -18.02
C ASP A 99 -3.70 12.32 -17.62
N LYS A 100 -4.08 13.20 -18.58
CA LYS A 100 -5.12 14.22 -18.39
C LYS A 100 -6.54 13.67 -18.14
N THR A 101 -6.70 12.35 -18.16
CA THR A 101 -7.94 11.69 -17.73
C THR A 101 -8.16 11.85 -16.21
N PHE A 102 -7.09 12.08 -15.44
CA PHE A 102 -7.12 12.16 -13.98
C PHE A 102 -6.78 13.57 -13.47
N ASP A 103 -7.41 13.94 -12.36
CA ASP A 103 -7.11 15.21 -11.67
C ASP A 103 -5.95 15.01 -10.69
N GLU A 104 -4.80 15.60 -10.99
CA GLU A 104 -3.60 15.54 -10.14
C GLU A 104 -3.78 16.15 -8.75
N ARG A 105 -4.80 16.99 -8.54
CA ARG A 105 -5.14 17.58 -7.24
C ARG A 105 -6.07 16.70 -6.41
N ARG A 106 -6.66 15.67 -7.02
CA ARG A 106 -7.60 14.74 -6.40
C ARG A 106 -7.08 13.31 -6.42
N ILE A 107 -5.81 13.14 -5.95
CA ILE A 107 -5.18 11.83 -5.81
C ILE A 107 -5.32 11.34 -4.38
N GLY A 108 -5.80 10.10 -4.23
CA GLY A 108 -5.77 9.32 -3.00
C GLY A 108 -4.80 8.14 -3.10
N ILE A 109 -4.33 7.66 -1.96
CA ILE A 109 -3.49 6.47 -1.86
C ILE A 109 -4.09 5.51 -0.84
N ILE A 110 -4.11 4.21 -1.16
CA ILE A 110 -4.39 3.13 -0.22
C ILE A 110 -3.13 2.28 -0.07
N GLY A 111 -2.71 2.00 1.16
CA GLY A 111 -1.62 1.07 1.45
C GLY A 111 -2.04 0.00 2.44
N LEU A 112 -1.82 -1.27 2.12
CA LEU A 112 -2.08 -2.41 3.01
C LEU A 112 -0.77 -2.91 3.63
N SER A 113 -0.73 -3.09 4.97
CA SER A 113 0.39 -3.74 5.66
C SER A 113 1.74 -3.04 5.37
N MET A 114 2.70 -3.72 4.75
CA MET A 114 3.96 -3.12 4.30
C MET A 114 3.75 -2.05 3.22
N GLY A 115 2.71 -2.18 2.37
CA GLY A 115 2.33 -1.14 1.41
C GLY A 115 1.93 0.19 2.05
N ALA A 116 1.55 0.19 3.34
CA ALA A 116 1.31 1.41 4.11
C ALA A 116 2.59 2.25 4.31
N ILE A 117 3.76 1.60 4.36
CA ILE A 117 5.06 2.28 4.40
C ILE A 117 5.24 3.08 3.11
N THR A 118 5.12 2.42 1.96
CA THR A 118 5.20 3.08 0.65
C THR A 118 4.16 4.20 0.53
N ALA A 119 2.92 3.94 0.98
CA ALA A 119 1.84 4.92 0.99
C ALA A 119 2.20 6.19 1.77
N SER A 120 2.76 6.05 2.98
CA SER A 120 3.18 7.18 3.81
C SER A 120 4.24 8.05 3.13
N TYR A 121 5.26 7.43 2.53
CA TYR A 121 6.30 8.16 1.82
C TYR A 121 5.76 8.87 0.57
N VAL A 122 5.01 8.16 -0.27
CA VAL A 122 4.50 8.72 -1.53
C VAL A 122 3.45 9.79 -1.26
N ALA A 123 2.54 9.56 -0.32
CA ALA A 123 1.51 10.54 0.02
C ALA A 123 2.11 11.86 0.55
N THR A 124 3.14 11.77 1.38
CA THR A 124 3.82 12.94 1.96
C THR A 124 4.61 13.69 0.89
N ASP A 125 5.42 12.99 0.09
CA ASP A 125 6.26 13.61 -0.94
C ASP A 125 5.44 14.32 -2.03
N TYR A 126 4.29 13.75 -2.42
CA TYR A 126 3.40 14.30 -3.46
C TYR A 126 2.22 15.09 -2.90
N LYS A 127 2.12 15.23 -1.56
CA LYS A 127 1.04 15.96 -0.88
C LYS A 127 -0.34 15.54 -1.38
N THR A 128 -0.55 14.22 -1.46
CA THR A 128 -1.84 13.70 -1.94
C THR A 128 -2.99 14.11 -1.04
N ARG A 129 -4.19 14.22 -1.62
CA ARG A 129 -5.37 14.73 -0.91
C ARG A 129 -5.91 13.75 0.12
N ALA A 130 -5.75 12.43 -0.12
CA ALA A 130 -6.22 11.39 0.79
C ALA A 130 -5.17 10.27 0.97
N LEU A 131 -5.00 9.80 2.21
CA LEU A 131 -4.18 8.65 2.58
C LEU A 131 -5.03 7.67 3.38
N VAL A 132 -5.14 6.44 2.89
CA VAL A 132 -5.83 5.34 3.58
C VAL A 132 -4.83 4.25 3.91
N LEU A 133 -4.75 3.88 5.17
CA LEU A 133 -3.84 2.86 5.69
C LEU A 133 -4.64 1.68 6.23
N TRP A 134 -4.50 0.52 5.62
CA TRP A 134 -5.12 -0.73 6.03
C TRP A 134 -4.12 -1.62 6.76
N SER A 135 -4.42 -2.03 7.99
CA SER A 135 -3.54 -2.87 8.82
C SER A 135 -2.07 -2.45 8.75
N PRO A 136 -1.74 -1.13 8.96
CA PRO A 136 -0.45 -0.57 8.58
C PRO A 136 0.70 -1.09 9.46
N LEU A 137 1.83 -1.40 8.83
CA LEU A 137 3.07 -1.80 9.49
C LEU A 137 3.91 -0.57 9.88
N ALA A 138 3.92 -0.21 11.17
CA ALA A 138 4.68 0.94 11.69
C ALA A 138 6.15 0.61 12.00
N TYR A 139 6.44 -0.62 12.39
CA TYR A 139 7.74 -1.07 12.87
C TYR A 139 8.29 -2.19 11.98
N PRO A 140 8.87 -1.85 10.81
CA PRO A 140 9.29 -2.84 9.82
C PRO A 140 10.41 -3.78 10.34
N GLU A 141 11.14 -3.40 11.37
CA GLU A 141 12.12 -4.26 12.04
C GLU A 141 11.53 -5.54 12.66
N LEU A 142 10.22 -5.59 12.90
CA LEU A 142 9.53 -6.79 13.33
C LEU A 142 9.58 -7.91 12.28
N ILE A 143 9.67 -7.55 10.98
CA ILE A 143 9.87 -8.53 9.91
C ILE A 143 11.20 -9.28 10.15
N ASN A 144 12.27 -8.56 10.49
CA ASN A 144 13.57 -9.16 10.78
C ASN A 144 13.47 -10.15 11.94
N LYS A 145 12.80 -9.77 13.03
CA LYS A 145 12.65 -10.62 14.21
C LYS A 145 11.87 -11.90 13.92
N ARG A 146 10.89 -11.84 13.01
CA ARG A 146 10.07 -12.99 12.62
C ARG A 146 10.77 -13.94 11.66
N ILE A 147 11.59 -13.41 10.73
CA ILE A 147 12.19 -14.19 9.63
C ILE A 147 13.60 -14.67 10.02
N LEU A 148 14.42 -13.84 10.65
CA LEU A 148 15.85 -14.10 10.80
C LEU A 148 16.17 -14.99 12.00
N THR A 149 16.32 -16.29 11.75
CA THR A 149 17.00 -17.20 12.67
C THR A 149 18.53 -17.08 12.57
N ARG A 150 19.26 -17.57 13.57
CA ARG A 150 20.76 -17.60 13.52
C ARG A 150 21.29 -18.26 12.24
N ALA A 151 20.67 -19.35 11.80
CA ALA A 151 21.06 -20.07 10.57
C ALA A 151 20.81 -19.23 9.31
N LEU A 152 19.66 -18.55 9.21
CA LEU A 152 19.32 -17.68 8.09
C LEU A 152 20.20 -16.43 8.04
N VAL A 153 20.56 -15.85 9.19
CA VAL A 153 21.53 -14.74 9.26
C VAL A 153 22.89 -15.17 8.70
N LYS A 154 23.39 -16.37 9.05
CA LYS A 154 24.63 -16.90 8.48
C LYS A 154 24.53 -17.04 6.96
N LYS A 155 23.45 -17.65 6.44
CA LYS A 155 23.20 -17.78 4.99
C LYS A 155 23.13 -16.41 4.32
N LEU A 156 22.41 -15.46 4.88
CA LEU A 156 22.29 -14.11 4.34
C LEU A 156 23.66 -13.42 4.19
N LYS A 157 24.55 -13.58 5.19
CA LYS A 157 25.91 -13.05 5.15
C LYS A 157 26.78 -13.68 4.06
N THR A 158 26.66 -15.01 3.87
CA THR A 158 27.54 -15.76 2.95
C THR A 158 27.01 -15.81 1.51
N GLN A 159 25.69 -15.82 1.32
CA GLN A 159 25.05 -16.01 0.00
C GLN A 159 24.34 -14.76 -0.51
N GLY A 160 24.23 -13.70 0.29
CA GLY A 160 23.53 -12.45 -0.09
C GLY A 160 22.03 -12.54 -0.11
N LYS A 161 21.46 -13.75 0.03
CA LYS A 161 20.02 -14.01 0.05
C LYS A 161 19.65 -15.25 0.86
N ILE A 162 18.38 -15.33 1.23
CA ILE A 162 17.81 -16.49 1.97
C ILE A 162 16.45 -16.87 1.35
N TYR A 163 16.06 -18.12 1.58
CA TYR A 163 14.71 -18.64 1.27
C TYR A 163 14.04 -19.03 2.60
N PRO A 164 13.27 -18.12 3.23
CA PRO A 164 12.62 -18.43 4.50
C PRO A 164 11.54 -19.49 4.31
N PRO A 165 11.40 -20.45 5.25
CA PRO A 165 10.34 -21.46 5.19
C PRO A 165 8.95 -20.82 5.11
N GLY A 166 8.07 -21.36 4.26
CA GLY A 166 6.69 -20.93 4.11
C GLY A 166 6.46 -19.65 3.31
N MET A 167 7.52 -18.97 2.83
CA MET A 167 7.37 -17.71 2.08
C MET A 167 7.30 -17.86 0.56
N GLY A 168 7.83 -18.95 0.01
CA GLY A 168 7.82 -19.16 -1.44
C GLY A 168 8.74 -18.23 -2.26
N HIS A 169 9.52 -17.36 -1.61
CA HIS A 169 10.37 -16.35 -2.24
C HIS A 169 11.76 -16.27 -1.63
N TYR A 170 12.76 -15.94 -2.45
CA TYR A 170 14.05 -15.49 -1.94
C TYR A 170 13.95 -14.04 -1.44
N LEU A 171 14.58 -13.76 -0.30
CA LEU A 171 14.79 -12.42 0.23
C LEU A 171 16.27 -12.07 0.16
N GLY A 172 16.59 -10.97 -0.48
CA GLY A 172 17.95 -10.48 -0.60
C GLY A 172 18.41 -9.67 0.61
N LYS A 173 19.71 -9.56 0.79
CA LYS A 173 20.34 -8.76 1.85
C LYS A 173 19.85 -7.29 1.82
N GLY A 174 19.65 -6.72 0.61
CA GLY A 174 19.18 -5.35 0.43
C GLY A 174 17.84 -5.06 1.10
N PHE A 175 16.91 -6.03 1.12
CA PHE A 175 15.64 -5.88 1.84
C PHE A 175 15.86 -5.62 3.33
N PHE A 176 16.64 -6.48 4.01
CA PHE A 176 16.92 -6.36 5.44
C PHE A 176 17.74 -5.10 5.78
N GLU A 177 18.60 -4.66 4.87
CA GLU A 177 19.34 -3.40 5.04
C GLU A 177 18.41 -2.19 4.90
N SER A 178 17.48 -2.20 3.92
CA SER A 178 16.54 -1.09 3.73
C SER A 178 15.65 -0.83 4.96
N ILE A 179 15.23 -1.88 5.65
CA ILE A 179 14.43 -1.78 6.87
C ILE A 179 15.07 -0.87 7.93
N LYS A 180 16.39 -0.87 8.03
CA LYS A 180 17.12 -0.06 9.04
C LYS A 180 17.03 1.45 8.81
N HIS A 181 16.74 1.85 7.58
CA HIS A 181 16.76 3.25 7.14
C HIS A 181 15.37 3.82 6.87
N ILE A 182 14.35 2.98 6.89
CA ILE A 182 12.96 3.40 6.64
C ILE A 182 12.30 3.78 7.96
N LYS A 183 11.69 4.97 7.96
CA LYS A 183 11.05 5.61 9.12
C LYS A 183 9.61 6.00 8.77
N PRO A 184 8.68 5.04 8.69
CA PRO A 184 7.34 5.32 8.21
C PRO A 184 6.56 6.29 9.09
N LEU A 185 6.73 6.21 10.41
CA LEU A 185 6.06 7.12 11.35
C LEU A 185 6.55 8.56 11.23
N GLU A 186 7.87 8.77 11.04
CA GLU A 186 8.44 10.10 10.82
C GLU A 186 7.89 10.73 9.51
N MET A 187 7.77 9.94 8.45
CA MET A 187 7.17 10.41 7.19
C MET A 187 5.68 10.72 7.35
N THR A 188 4.96 9.87 8.05
CA THR A 188 3.52 10.06 8.29
C THR A 188 3.25 11.34 9.11
N GLU A 189 4.10 11.67 10.06
CA GLU A 189 4.01 12.90 10.86
C GLU A 189 4.07 14.16 9.99
N LEU A 190 4.70 14.11 8.82
CA LEU A 190 4.79 15.22 7.87
C LEU A 190 3.59 15.31 6.92
N TYR A 191 2.72 14.31 6.90
CA TYR A 191 1.57 14.29 6.02
C TYR A 191 0.50 15.28 6.47
N SER A 192 0.02 16.12 5.53
CA SER A 192 -0.91 17.21 5.82
C SER A 192 -2.25 17.12 5.07
N GLY A 193 -2.55 15.99 4.43
CA GLY A 193 -3.85 15.74 3.77
C GLY A 193 -4.85 15.04 4.70
N ASN A 194 -5.95 14.55 4.12
CA ASN A 194 -6.95 13.77 4.87
C ASN A 194 -6.46 12.32 5.07
N ALA A 195 -6.66 11.75 6.25
CA ALA A 195 -6.16 10.42 6.57
C ALA A 195 -7.24 9.52 7.19
N LEU A 196 -7.22 8.23 6.79
CA LEU A 196 -8.04 7.17 7.37
C LEU A 196 -7.17 5.96 7.67
N ILE A 197 -7.28 5.44 8.88
CA ILE A 197 -6.70 4.14 9.25
C ILE A 197 -7.84 3.15 9.49
N ILE A 198 -7.70 1.92 9.00
CA ILE A 198 -8.60 0.81 9.31
C ILE A 198 -7.78 -0.39 9.75
N HIS A 199 -8.14 -0.98 10.89
CA HIS A 199 -7.44 -2.12 11.46
C HIS A 199 -8.41 -3.04 12.21
N THR A 200 -8.11 -4.34 12.26
CA THR A 200 -8.88 -5.30 13.07
C THR A 200 -8.23 -5.53 14.43
N LYS A 201 -9.02 -5.82 15.46
CA LYS A 201 -8.48 -6.10 16.81
C LYS A 201 -7.76 -7.45 16.89
N ASP A 202 -8.17 -8.40 16.07
CA ASP A 202 -7.69 -9.78 16.04
C ASP A 202 -6.53 -10.02 15.06
N ASP A 203 -5.92 -8.94 14.53
CA ASP A 203 -4.77 -9.04 13.63
C ASP A 203 -3.54 -9.60 14.37
N SER A 204 -3.25 -10.88 14.12
CA SER A 204 -2.08 -11.56 14.67
C SER A 204 -0.79 -11.34 13.87
N THR A 205 -0.92 -10.77 12.66
CA THR A 205 0.22 -10.48 11.76
C THR A 205 0.85 -9.14 12.09
N VAL A 206 0.04 -8.09 12.18
CA VAL A 206 0.46 -6.75 12.59
C VAL A 206 -0.44 -6.32 13.75
N PRO A 207 0.03 -6.29 14.98
CA PRO A 207 -0.77 -5.87 16.13
C PRO A 207 -1.35 -4.47 15.95
N ILE A 208 -2.55 -4.24 16.47
CA ILE A 208 -3.27 -2.96 16.32
C ILE A 208 -2.48 -1.76 16.87
N ASP A 209 -1.54 -1.96 17.77
CA ASP A 209 -0.65 -0.91 18.32
C ASP A 209 0.12 -0.17 17.21
N HIS A 210 0.40 -0.84 16.09
CA HIS A 210 0.97 -0.19 14.91
C HIS A 210 0.06 0.89 14.33
N ALA A 211 -1.24 0.62 14.27
CA ALA A 211 -2.23 1.58 13.79
C ALA A 211 -2.39 2.76 14.77
N PHE A 212 -2.35 2.51 16.07
CA PHE A 212 -2.34 3.60 17.07
C PHE A 212 -1.13 4.51 16.90
N SER A 213 0.06 3.95 16.65
CA SER A 213 1.27 4.73 16.42
C SER A 213 1.16 5.62 15.17
N TYR A 214 0.58 5.11 14.08
CA TYR A 214 0.29 5.92 12.90
C TYR A 214 -0.74 7.02 13.20
N PHE A 215 -1.79 6.69 13.93
CA PHE A 215 -2.86 7.63 14.26
C PHE A 215 -2.36 8.79 15.12
N GLU A 216 -1.50 8.50 16.10
CA GLU A 216 -0.84 9.52 16.92
C GLU A 216 -0.03 10.49 16.04
N LYS A 217 0.77 9.99 15.11
CA LYS A 217 1.59 10.80 14.21
C LYS A 217 0.76 11.66 13.26
N LEU A 218 -0.35 11.15 12.76
CA LEU A 218 -1.25 11.88 11.88
C LEU A 218 -1.93 13.07 12.56
N HIS A 219 -2.13 13.04 13.88
CA HIS A 219 -2.73 14.15 14.62
C HIS A 219 -1.91 15.44 14.56
N ASN A 220 -0.62 15.37 14.26
CA ASN A 220 0.24 16.55 14.25
C ASN A 220 -0.03 17.47 13.06
N ARG A 221 -0.41 16.94 11.88
CA ARG A 221 -0.55 17.74 10.65
C ARG A 221 -1.71 17.34 9.74
N ALA A 222 -2.22 16.12 9.83
CA ALA A 222 -3.27 15.66 8.95
C ALA A 222 -4.60 16.38 9.22
N ILE A 223 -5.37 16.59 8.16
CA ILE A 223 -6.71 17.15 8.26
C ILE A 223 -7.65 16.04 8.74
N MET A 224 -8.20 16.18 9.97
CA MET A 224 -9.20 15.26 10.54
C MET A 224 -8.85 13.77 10.37
N PRO A 225 -7.76 13.28 10.95
CA PRO A 225 -7.42 11.85 10.86
C PRO A 225 -8.52 11.00 11.50
N ARG A 226 -8.92 9.94 10.78
CA ARG A 226 -9.97 8.99 11.23
C ARG A 226 -9.36 7.63 11.49
N PHE A 227 -9.89 6.94 12.50
CA PHE A 227 -9.50 5.57 12.81
C PHE A 227 -10.73 4.69 12.97
N VAL A 228 -10.84 3.66 12.16
CA VAL A 228 -11.89 2.65 12.22
C VAL A 228 -11.29 1.35 12.75
N ILE A 229 -11.82 0.88 13.87
CA ILE A 229 -11.42 -0.39 14.48
C ILE A 229 -12.52 -1.41 14.21
N ILE A 230 -12.16 -2.53 13.56
CA ILE A 230 -13.06 -3.65 13.30
C ILE A 230 -12.77 -4.74 14.33
N ALA A 231 -13.83 -5.38 14.89
CA ALA A 231 -13.67 -6.33 15.97
C ALA A 231 -12.88 -7.58 15.55
N GLU A 232 -13.16 -8.10 14.35
CA GLU A 232 -12.58 -9.34 13.82
C GLU A 232 -12.40 -9.27 12.29
N GLY A 233 -11.55 -10.12 11.73
CA GLY A 233 -11.29 -10.21 10.28
C GLY A 233 -9.82 -10.44 9.96
N GLY A 234 -8.97 -10.50 10.97
CA GLY A 234 -7.53 -10.74 10.80
C GLY A 234 -6.84 -9.65 9.98
N HIS A 235 -5.64 -9.96 9.50
CA HIS A 235 -4.76 -9.00 8.84
C HIS A 235 -5.31 -8.41 7.52
N THR A 236 -6.08 -9.20 6.79
CA THR A 236 -6.56 -8.84 5.44
C THR A 236 -8.09 -8.81 5.33
N PHE A 237 -8.79 -8.61 6.46
CA PHE A 237 -10.24 -8.43 6.50
C PHE A 237 -11.01 -9.61 5.86
N THR A 238 -10.80 -10.82 6.38
CA THR A 238 -11.26 -12.08 5.74
C THR A 238 -12.66 -12.51 6.10
N THR A 239 -13.37 -11.82 7.01
CA THR A 239 -14.80 -12.07 7.26
C THR A 239 -15.66 -11.21 6.33
N GLU A 240 -16.85 -11.66 5.99
CA GLU A 240 -17.82 -10.90 5.18
C GLU A 240 -18.06 -9.50 5.74
N TYR A 241 -18.23 -9.41 7.06
CA TYR A 241 -18.44 -8.15 7.76
C TYR A 241 -17.23 -7.21 7.66
N SER A 242 -16.03 -7.72 7.91
CA SER A 242 -14.81 -6.90 7.87
C SER A 242 -14.47 -6.45 6.44
N GLU A 243 -14.64 -7.33 5.45
CA GLU A 243 -14.43 -6.98 4.04
C GLU A 243 -15.41 -5.90 3.59
N LYS A 244 -16.69 -6.07 3.87
CA LYS A 244 -17.71 -5.07 3.56
C LYS A 244 -17.40 -3.74 4.25
N THR A 245 -17.09 -3.79 5.55
CA THR A 245 -16.81 -2.59 6.34
C THR A 245 -15.59 -1.82 5.83
N VAL A 246 -14.47 -2.51 5.53
CA VAL A 246 -13.27 -1.83 5.02
C VAL A 246 -13.52 -1.18 3.67
N ILE A 247 -14.27 -1.81 2.77
CA ILE A 247 -14.62 -1.27 1.46
C ILE A 247 -15.52 -0.03 1.61
N GLU A 248 -16.62 -0.15 2.37
CA GLU A 248 -17.58 0.95 2.55
C GLU A 248 -16.95 2.16 3.25
N LYS A 249 -16.28 1.95 4.39
CA LYS A 249 -15.64 3.06 5.13
C LYS A 249 -14.54 3.75 4.34
N THR A 250 -13.77 2.99 3.54
CA THR A 250 -12.78 3.57 2.63
C THR A 250 -13.45 4.38 1.53
N SER A 251 -14.50 3.85 0.92
CA SER A 251 -15.21 4.54 -0.15
C SER A 251 -15.90 5.82 0.33
N ASP A 252 -16.58 5.78 1.47
CA ASP A 252 -17.22 6.94 2.08
C ASP A 252 -16.20 8.06 2.32
N PHE A 253 -15.07 7.71 2.96
CA PHE A 253 -13.98 8.66 3.21
C PHE A 253 -13.41 9.25 1.92
N LEU A 254 -13.18 8.43 0.89
CA LEU A 254 -12.63 8.90 -0.39
C LEU A 254 -13.63 9.74 -1.17
N GLN A 255 -14.94 9.46 -1.11
CA GLN A 255 -15.96 10.31 -1.70
C GLN A 255 -15.99 11.69 -1.03
N GLU A 256 -15.98 11.76 0.30
CA GLU A 256 -15.95 13.03 1.04
C GLU A 256 -14.69 13.87 0.76
N THR A 257 -13.57 13.23 0.44
CA THR A 257 -12.29 13.92 0.31
C THR A 257 -11.89 14.21 -1.13
N LEU A 258 -12.33 13.41 -2.10
CA LEU A 258 -11.92 13.53 -3.50
C LEU A 258 -13.00 14.06 -4.43
N LEU A 259 -14.29 13.94 -4.09
CA LEU A 259 -15.40 14.50 -4.85
C LEU A 259 -15.79 15.86 -4.34
#